data_838198dd16e879d5fd69e474e06ce9ba
#
_entry.id   838198dd16e879d5fd69e474e06ce9ba
#
_cell.length_a   1.000
_cell.length_b   1.000
_cell.length_c   1.000
_cell.angle_alpha   90.00
_cell.angle_beta   90.00
_cell.angle_gamma   90.00
#
_symmetry.space_group_name_H-M   'P 1'
#
loop_
_entity.id
_entity.type
_entity.pdbx_description
1 polymer ?
#
loop_
_entity_poly.entity_id
_entity_poly.type
_entity_poly.pdbx_seq_one_letter_code
_entity_poly.pdbx_strand_id
1 'polypeptide(L)'
;MPQAASQLSMRDNVVSLVQCRAMGEIRNIISTDAVPLSHRRPYWRDLVCNTFVDLACEIAQPETFHGRIENWQGASLAYSKVNANAHHVSRDKDRISRSTDDHYLLSLQVSGTGLLGQDGRHAILHPGDFAIYDVTRPYRLLFDDEFEQLVMQIPRAHIAKRLFDADNLTAVGVSGQQGAGRLASTLIAQTASQLAVLDAQSLEQAQSCVLDLAANALAASIGQRSEIVSESQELTVRRILHYIDDRLGNPALTCELVARENGISERYLRKLFQNKGHGVAEWIWMRRLERAREQLCNPRFAHRSITSIAYDWGFKDTGHFSRAFKMRFGETPREARSGVAQR
;
A
#
# COMPACT_ATOMS: atom_id res chain seq x y z
N MET A 1 17.75 -63.90 -13.43
CA MET A 1 18.69 -62.90 -12.95
C MET A 1 18.28 -61.56 -13.48
N PRO A 2 18.35 -60.48 -12.65
CA PRO A 2 17.23 -59.57 -12.45
C PRO A 2 17.44 -58.23 -13.17
N GLN A 3 16.29 -57.62 -13.44
CA GLN A 3 15.90 -56.27 -12.99
C GLN A 3 17.00 -55.19 -13.02
N ALA A 4 16.98 -54.33 -14.02
CA ALA A 4 17.37 -52.94 -13.89
C ALA A 4 16.16 -52.10 -14.37
N ALA A 5 15.33 -51.75 -13.40
CA ALA A 5 14.22 -50.83 -13.56
C ALA A 5 14.73 -49.41 -13.76
N SER A 6 14.28 -48.85 -14.82
CA SER A 6 14.23 -47.45 -15.20
C SER A 6 14.06 -46.45 -14.05
N GLN A 7 15.07 -45.64 -13.81
CA GLN A 7 14.91 -44.28 -13.39
C GLN A 7 14.98 -43.39 -14.63
N LEU A 8 13.94 -43.38 -15.42
CA LEU A 8 13.68 -42.33 -16.39
C LEU A 8 13.21 -41.09 -15.64
N SER A 9 14.07 -40.11 -15.63
CA SER A 9 13.87 -38.76 -15.15
C SER A 9 12.55 -38.19 -15.66
N MET A 10 11.65 -37.79 -14.72
CA MET A 10 10.40 -37.09 -14.99
C MET A 10 10.61 -35.69 -15.63
N ARG A 11 11.79 -35.41 -16.15
CA ARG A 11 12.13 -34.10 -16.76
C ARG A 11 11.77 -33.99 -18.25
N ASP A 12 11.44 -35.08 -18.92
CA ASP A 12 11.32 -35.06 -20.39
C ASP A 12 9.91 -35.16 -20.96
N ASN A 13 8.87 -35.08 -20.16
CA ASN A 13 7.52 -35.36 -20.65
C ASN A 13 6.47 -34.35 -20.16
N VAL A 14 6.64 -33.06 -20.28
CA VAL A 14 5.51 -32.10 -20.24
C VAL A 14 5.90 -30.76 -20.87
N VAL A 15 6.12 -30.75 -22.16
CA VAL A 15 6.02 -29.50 -22.92
C VAL A 15 5.28 -29.83 -24.21
N SER A 16 3.95 -29.73 -24.14
CA SER A 16 3.15 -29.59 -25.37
C SER A 16 3.38 -28.16 -25.87
N LEU A 17 4.51 -27.95 -26.51
CA LEU A 17 4.87 -26.72 -27.20
C LEU A 17 4.01 -26.60 -28.45
N VAL A 18 2.90 -25.86 -28.38
CA VAL A 18 2.30 -25.27 -29.57
C VAL A 18 3.16 -24.05 -29.92
N GLN A 19 4.30 -24.29 -30.58
CA GLN A 19 5.11 -23.25 -31.20
C GLN A 19 4.42 -22.74 -32.46
N CYS A 20 3.66 -21.65 -32.36
CA CYS A 20 3.34 -20.84 -33.53
C CYS A 20 4.52 -19.88 -33.79
N ARG A 21 5.31 -20.21 -34.78
CA ARG A 21 6.41 -19.38 -35.28
C ARG A 21 5.84 -18.39 -36.30
N ALA A 22 5.51 -17.18 -35.85
CA ALA A 22 5.33 -16.04 -36.75
C ALA A 22 6.46 -15.05 -36.43
N MET A 23 7.31 -14.84 -37.39
CA MET A 23 8.42 -13.87 -37.50
C MET A 23 8.82 -13.15 -36.20
N GLY A 24 9.64 -13.83 -35.36
CA GLY A 24 10.41 -13.15 -34.31
C GLY A 24 9.99 -13.33 -32.86
N GLU A 25 8.82 -13.89 -32.55
CA GLU A 25 8.34 -14.00 -31.17
C GLU A 25 7.94 -15.44 -30.78
N ILE A 26 8.46 -15.89 -29.64
CA ILE A 26 8.05 -17.17 -29.06
C ILE A 26 6.86 -16.88 -28.15
N ARG A 27 5.66 -17.20 -28.61
CA ARG A 27 4.46 -17.28 -27.76
C ARG A 27 4.41 -18.66 -27.13
N ASN A 28 4.48 -18.74 -25.81
CA ASN A 28 4.33 -19.97 -25.07
C ASN A 28 3.07 -19.89 -24.18
N ILE A 29 2.14 -20.82 -24.38
CA ILE A 29 0.92 -20.91 -23.58
C ILE A 29 0.99 -22.18 -22.74
N ILE A 30 0.91 -22.03 -21.44
CA ILE A 30 0.97 -23.14 -20.49
C ILE A 30 -0.23 -23.04 -19.56
N SER A 31 -0.92 -24.19 -19.33
CA SER A 31 -2.11 -24.28 -18.48
C SER A 31 -2.02 -25.47 -17.55
N THR A 32 -2.60 -25.34 -16.37
CA THR A 32 -2.79 -26.45 -15.43
C THR A 32 -3.74 -27.52 -15.95
N ASP A 33 -4.49 -27.26 -17.01
CA ASP A 33 -5.36 -28.26 -17.67
C ASP A 33 -4.56 -29.37 -18.35
N ALA A 34 -3.26 -29.14 -18.59
CA ALA A 34 -2.35 -30.15 -19.12
C ALA A 34 -2.03 -31.28 -18.13
N VAL A 35 -2.39 -31.12 -16.85
CA VAL A 35 -2.08 -32.09 -15.79
C VAL A 35 -3.34 -32.46 -14.98
N PRO A 36 -3.37 -33.71 -14.39
CA PRO A 36 -4.45 -34.10 -13.48
C PRO A 36 -4.59 -33.14 -12.30
N LEU A 37 -5.80 -33.03 -11.74
CA LEU A 37 -6.13 -32.14 -10.62
C LEU A 37 -5.16 -32.26 -9.44
N SER A 38 -4.77 -33.47 -9.06
CA SER A 38 -3.83 -33.73 -7.95
C SER A 38 -2.43 -33.15 -8.17
N HIS A 39 -2.05 -32.87 -9.42
CA HIS A 39 -0.73 -32.31 -9.78
C HIS A 39 -0.78 -30.82 -10.11
N ARG A 40 -1.94 -30.20 -10.19
CA ARG A 40 -2.08 -28.79 -10.60
C ARG A 40 -1.35 -27.82 -9.67
N ARG A 41 -1.39 -28.04 -8.34
CA ARG A 41 -0.73 -27.17 -7.37
C ARG A 41 0.80 -27.13 -7.52
N PRO A 42 1.53 -28.26 -7.50
CA PRO A 42 2.98 -28.23 -7.70
C PRO A 42 3.33 -27.74 -9.12
N TYR A 43 2.56 -28.13 -10.14
CA TYR A 43 2.76 -27.68 -11.50
C TYR A 43 2.62 -26.16 -11.65
N TRP A 44 1.59 -25.56 -11.04
CA TRP A 44 1.39 -24.11 -11.06
C TRP A 44 2.52 -23.36 -10.39
N ARG A 45 2.94 -23.82 -9.22
CA ARG A 45 4.10 -23.23 -8.51
C ARG A 45 5.33 -23.25 -9.41
N ASP A 46 5.65 -24.39 -10.00
CA ASP A 46 6.83 -24.55 -10.85
C ASP A 46 6.72 -23.67 -12.11
N LEU A 47 5.51 -23.55 -12.67
CA LEU A 47 5.24 -22.68 -13.80
C LEU A 47 5.47 -21.21 -13.47
N VAL A 48 4.91 -20.72 -12.36
CA VAL A 48 5.09 -19.32 -11.90
C VAL A 48 6.56 -19.04 -11.59
N CYS A 49 7.25 -19.96 -10.92
CA CYS A 49 8.67 -19.82 -10.61
C CYS A 49 9.55 -19.77 -11.86
N ASN A 50 9.26 -20.58 -12.87
CA ASN A 50 9.98 -20.59 -14.13
C ASN A 50 9.70 -19.37 -15.01
N THR A 51 8.51 -18.78 -14.85
CA THR A 51 8.10 -17.60 -15.65
C THR A 51 8.66 -16.32 -15.07
N PHE A 52 8.66 -16.16 -13.77
CA PHE A 52 9.02 -14.90 -13.11
C PHE A 52 10.30 -15.02 -12.28
N VAL A 53 10.19 -15.52 -11.06
CA VAL A 53 11.28 -15.69 -10.09
C VAL A 53 10.87 -16.78 -9.09
N ASP A 54 11.80 -17.28 -8.27
CA ASP A 54 11.47 -18.25 -7.20
C ASP A 54 10.46 -17.65 -6.21
N LEU A 55 9.28 -18.27 -6.12
CA LEU A 55 8.11 -17.82 -5.36
C LEU A 55 7.49 -18.93 -4.54
N ALA A 56 6.87 -18.58 -3.41
CA ALA A 56 5.90 -19.43 -2.74
C ALA A 56 4.50 -19.15 -3.30
N CYS A 57 3.76 -20.22 -3.60
CA CYS A 57 2.37 -20.14 -4.05
C CYS A 57 1.49 -20.92 -3.07
N GLU A 58 0.52 -20.25 -2.46
CA GLU A 58 -0.45 -20.83 -1.53
C GLU A 58 -1.81 -20.86 -2.20
N ILE A 59 -2.33 -22.06 -2.49
CA ILE A 59 -3.62 -22.30 -3.14
C ILE A 59 -4.55 -22.91 -2.10
N ALA A 60 -5.64 -22.19 -1.77
CA ALA A 60 -6.60 -22.61 -0.76
C ALA A 60 -7.50 -23.78 -1.23
N GLN A 61 -7.85 -23.81 -2.51
CA GLN A 61 -8.76 -24.82 -3.11
C GLN A 61 -8.07 -25.56 -4.26
N PRO A 62 -7.16 -26.49 -3.96
CA PRO A 62 -6.37 -27.17 -4.99
C PRO A 62 -7.21 -28.07 -5.92
N GLU A 63 -8.37 -28.57 -5.45
CA GLU A 63 -9.25 -29.47 -6.20
C GLU A 63 -9.96 -28.78 -7.39
N THR A 64 -10.14 -27.48 -7.31
CA THR A 64 -10.80 -26.69 -8.36
C THR A 64 -9.84 -25.73 -9.05
N PHE A 65 -8.56 -25.75 -8.68
CA PHE A 65 -7.60 -24.78 -9.14
C PHE A 65 -7.37 -24.87 -10.66
N HIS A 66 -7.47 -23.72 -11.30
CA HIS A 66 -7.13 -23.50 -12.70
C HIS A 66 -6.15 -22.31 -12.79
N GLY A 67 -5.14 -22.45 -13.65
CA GLY A 67 -4.19 -21.39 -13.93
C GLY A 67 -3.63 -21.52 -15.33
N ARG A 68 -3.46 -20.38 -16.00
CA ARG A 68 -2.93 -20.26 -17.35
C ARG A 68 -1.97 -19.08 -17.43
N ILE A 69 -0.82 -19.29 -18.05
CA ILE A 69 0.14 -18.23 -18.38
C ILE A 69 0.40 -18.26 -19.88
N GLU A 70 0.33 -17.09 -20.50
CA GLU A 70 0.79 -16.85 -21.87
C GLU A 70 1.98 -15.92 -21.80
N ASN A 71 3.12 -16.35 -22.39
CA ASN A 71 4.37 -15.60 -22.35
C ASN A 71 4.76 -15.12 -23.75
N TRP A 72 5.26 -13.89 -23.82
CA TRP A 72 5.86 -13.30 -25.00
C TRP A 72 7.22 -12.69 -24.62
N GLN A 73 8.23 -13.01 -25.42
CA GLN A 73 9.56 -12.46 -25.26
C GLN A 73 9.76 -11.36 -26.30
N GLY A 74 9.76 -10.11 -25.86
CA GLY A 74 10.12 -8.98 -26.72
C GLY A 74 11.64 -8.72 -26.73
N ALA A 75 12.08 -7.73 -27.51
CA ALA A 75 13.50 -7.40 -27.63
C ALA A 75 14.15 -6.93 -26.32
N SER A 76 13.43 -6.16 -25.52
CA SER A 76 13.94 -5.57 -24.26
C SER A 76 13.06 -5.86 -23.04
N LEU A 77 11.80 -6.24 -23.23
CA LEU A 77 10.86 -6.55 -22.17
C LEU A 77 10.21 -7.91 -22.43
N ALA A 78 9.90 -8.64 -21.36
CA ALA A 78 9.06 -9.83 -21.44
C ALA A 78 7.66 -9.50 -20.92
N TYR A 79 6.65 -10.12 -21.51
CA TYR A 79 5.24 -9.97 -21.16
C TYR A 79 4.66 -11.33 -20.78
N SER A 80 3.84 -11.32 -19.74
CA SER A 80 3.10 -12.51 -19.33
C SER A 80 1.67 -12.14 -19.02
N LYS A 81 0.72 -12.84 -19.63
CA LYS A 81 -0.68 -12.77 -19.28
C LYS A 81 -1.00 -13.95 -18.35
N VAL A 82 -1.40 -13.63 -17.13
CA VAL A 82 -1.70 -14.61 -16.07
C VAL A 82 -3.20 -14.60 -15.80
N ASN A 83 -3.84 -15.74 -15.98
CA ASN A 83 -5.23 -15.96 -15.55
C ASN A 83 -5.23 -17.14 -14.57
N ALA A 84 -5.82 -16.97 -13.37
CA ALA A 84 -5.91 -18.04 -12.40
C ALA A 84 -7.02 -17.79 -11.37
N ASN A 85 -7.41 -18.87 -10.67
CA ASN A 85 -8.26 -18.78 -9.49
C ASN A 85 -7.52 -18.16 -8.31
N ALA A 86 -8.27 -17.89 -7.24
CA ALA A 86 -7.77 -17.37 -5.98
C ALA A 86 -6.53 -18.10 -5.46
N HIS A 87 -5.47 -17.37 -5.21
CA HIS A 87 -4.25 -17.86 -4.56
C HIS A 87 -3.36 -16.70 -4.10
N HIS A 88 -2.41 -17.03 -3.23
CA HIS A 88 -1.44 -16.06 -2.71
C HIS A 88 -0.04 -16.40 -3.21
N VAL A 89 0.72 -15.37 -3.54
CA VAL A 89 2.11 -15.48 -3.98
C VAL A 89 2.98 -14.65 -3.08
N SER A 90 4.13 -15.19 -2.66
CA SER A 90 5.10 -14.43 -1.86
C SER A 90 6.53 -14.73 -2.25
N ARG A 91 7.37 -13.69 -2.17
CA ARG A 91 8.82 -13.78 -2.28
C ARG A 91 9.44 -13.33 -0.96
N ASP A 92 10.14 -14.21 -0.30
CA ASP A 92 10.82 -13.95 0.97
C ASP A 92 12.33 -13.72 0.78
N LYS A 93 13.01 -13.35 1.88
CA LYS A 93 14.46 -13.08 1.87
C LYS A 93 15.30 -14.31 1.50
N ASP A 94 14.85 -15.52 1.88
CA ASP A 94 15.59 -16.75 1.63
C ASP A 94 15.60 -17.08 0.13
N ARG A 95 14.50 -16.85 -0.58
CA ARG A 95 14.40 -17.00 -2.03
C ARG A 95 15.22 -15.95 -2.76
N ILE A 96 15.18 -14.72 -2.30
CA ILE A 96 15.96 -13.61 -2.86
C ILE A 96 17.44 -13.88 -2.74
N SER A 97 17.93 -14.36 -1.60
CA SER A 97 19.37 -14.61 -1.38
C SER A 97 19.98 -15.67 -2.30
N ARG A 98 19.15 -16.52 -2.91
CA ARG A 98 19.55 -17.58 -3.85
C ARG A 98 19.37 -17.21 -5.31
N SER A 99 18.93 -15.99 -5.58
CA SER A 99 18.60 -15.51 -6.93
C SER A 99 19.54 -14.41 -7.37
N THR A 100 19.78 -14.34 -8.67
CA THR A 100 20.51 -13.24 -9.33
C THR A 100 19.57 -12.32 -10.11
N ASP A 101 18.25 -12.49 -9.95
CA ASP A 101 17.26 -11.65 -10.62
C ASP A 101 17.38 -10.20 -10.18
N ASP A 102 17.43 -9.29 -11.16
CA ASP A 102 17.56 -7.85 -10.94
C ASP A 102 16.68 -7.07 -11.92
N HIS A 103 15.37 -7.11 -11.67
CA HIS A 103 14.38 -6.42 -12.50
C HIS A 103 13.17 -5.97 -11.66
N TYR A 104 12.38 -5.11 -12.27
CA TYR A 104 11.06 -4.75 -11.76
C TYR A 104 9.98 -5.54 -12.49
N LEU A 105 8.89 -5.82 -11.80
CA LEU A 105 7.65 -6.29 -12.40
C LEU A 105 6.64 -5.16 -12.37
N LEU A 106 5.95 -4.94 -13.49
CA LEU A 106 4.76 -4.09 -13.57
C LEU A 106 3.56 -5.01 -13.78
N SER A 107 2.62 -5.00 -12.85
CA SER A 107 1.35 -5.74 -12.98
C SER A 107 0.22 -4.78 -13.28
N LEU A 108 -0.43 -4.96 -14.43
CA LEU A 108 -1.69 -4.33 -14.82
C LEU A 108 -2.82 -5.32 -14.54
N GLN A 109 -3.78 -4.95 -13.70
CA GLN A 109 -4.98 -5.74 -13.45
C GLN A 109 -5.93 -5.64 -14.65
N VAL A 110 -6.28 -6.78 -15.26
CA VAL A 110 -7.20 -6.85 -16.40
C VAL A 110 -8.61 -7.19 -15.93
N SER A 111 -8.74 -8.18 -15.05
CA SER A 111 -10.00 -8.55 -14.39
C SER A 111 -9.76 -9.04 -12.97
N GLY A 112 -10.81 -9.07 -12.15
CA GLY A 112 -10.71 -9.38 -10.72
C GLY A 112 -10.01 -8.28 -9.93
N THR A 113 -9.61 -8.58 -8.68
CA THR A 113 -8.91 -7.64 -7.80
C THR A 113 -7.65 -8.30 -7.26
N GLY A 114 -6.54 -7.57 -7.24
CA GLY A 114 -5.28 -8.00 -6.66
C GLY A 114 -4.79 -7.05 -5.57
N LEU A 115 -4.19 -7.59 -4.51
CA LEU A 115 -3.49 -6.80 -3.50
C LEU A 115 -2.00 -7.07 -3.61
N LEU A 116 -1.24 -6.02 -3.84
CA LEU A 116 0.22 -6.04 -3.85
C LEU A 116 0.77 -5.39 -2.59
N GLY A 117 1.68 -6.06 -1.89
CA GLY A 117 2.39 -5.51 -0.72
C GLY A 117 3.90 -5.58 -0.86
N GLN A 118 4.61 -4.46 -0.66
CA GLN A 118 6.07 -4.37 -0.62
C GLN A 118 6.52 -3.19 0.26
N ASP A 119 7.57 -3.35 1.05
CA ASP A 119 8.19 -2.29 1.89
C ASP A 119 7.21 -1.53 2.79
N GLY A 120 6.24 -2.25 3.36
CA GLY A 120 5.21 -1.65 4.22
C GLY A 120 4.15 -0.84 3.48
N ARG A 121 4.18 -0.81 2.14
CA ARG A 121 3.16 -0.22 1.28
C ARG A 121 2.24 -1.31 0.73
N HIS A 122 1.00 -0.93 0.45
CA HIS A 122 -0.02 -1.82 -0.12
C HIS A 122 -0.79 -1.10 -1.21
N ALA A 123 -0.99 -1.76 -2.33
CA ALA A 123 -1.81 -1.31 -3.43
C ALA A 123 -2.91 -2.33 -3.71
N ILE A 124 -4.16 -1.90 -3.68
CA ILE A 124 -5.30 -2.67 -4.20
C ILE A 124 -5.43 -2.28 -5.66
N LEU A 125 -5.39 -3.26 -6.55
CA LEU A 125 -5.49 -3.07 -7.99
C LEU A 125 -6.85 -3.58 -8.48
N HIS A 126 -7.66 -2.66 -8.98
CA HIS A 126 -8.89 -2.94 -9.71
C HIS A 126 -8.63 -3.00 -11.22
N PRO A 127 -9.56 -3.51 -12.04
CA PRO A 127 -9.37 -3.57 -13.49
C PRO A 127 -8.97 -2.21 -14.08
N GLY A 128 -7.85 -2.23 -14.80
CA GLY A 128 -7.20 -1.03 -15.37
C GLY A 128 -6.10 -0.44 -14.50
N ASP A 129 -6.06 -0.70 -13.20
CA ASP A 129 -5.02 -0.20 -12.30
C ASP A 129 -3.72 -0.99 -12.47
N PHE A 130 -2.59 -0.35 -12.21
CA PHE A 130 -1.29 -1.02 -12.23
C PHE A 130 -0.36 -0.56 -11.11
N ALA A 131 0.65 -1.36 -10.83
CA ALA A 131 1.72 -1.02 -9.89
C ALA A 131 3.02 -1.70 -10.30
N ILE A 132 4.15 -1.16 -9.82
CA ILE A 132 5.46 -1.81 -9.94
C ILE A 132 5.92 -2.39 -8.61
N TYR A 133 6.74 -3.42 -8.68
CA TYR A 133 7.43 -4.00 -7.54
C TYR A 133 8.79 -4.57 -7.93
N ASP A 134 9.69 -4.59 -6.96
CA ASP A 134 11.08 -4.98 -7.13
C ASP A 134 11.28 -6.44 -6.71
N VAL A 135 11.78 -7.29 -7.61
CA VAL A 135 12.01 -8.71 -7.32
C VAL A 135 13.19 -8.94 -6.38
N THR A 136 14.06 -7.95 -6.17
CA THR A 136 15.19 -8.05 -5.23
C THR A 136 14.80 -7.79 -3.76
N ARG A 137 13.53 -7.47 -3.51
CA ARG A 137 12.99 -7.20 -2.17
C ARG A 137 11.75 -8.04 -1.89
N PRO A 138 11.46 -8.40 -0.62
CA PRO A 138 10.29 -9.18 -0.28
C PRO A 138 8.99 -8.52 -0.73
N TYR A 139 8.07 -9.30 -1.30
CA TYR A 139 6.74 -8.84 -1.68
C TYR A 139 5.69 -9.95 -1.56
N ARG A 140 4.43 -9.54 -1.59
CA ARG A 140 3.26 -10.43 -1.58
C ARG A 140 2.23 -9.96 -2.59
N LEU A 141 1.60 -10.94 -3.25
CA LEU A 141 0.43 -10.75 -4.10
C LEU A 141 -0.69 -11.64 -3.55
N LEU A 142 -1.87 -11.08 -3.35
CA LEU A 142 -3.03 -11.81 -2.85
C LEU A 142 -4.18 -11.62 -3.85
N PHE A 143 -4.79 -12.74 -4.23
CA PHE A 143 -5.94 -12.79 -5.09
C PHE A 143 -7.00 -13.64 -4.39
N ASP A 144 -8.10 -13.02 -3.98
CA ASP A 144 -9.17 -13.69 -3.23
C ASP A 144 -10.20 -14.36 -4.17
N ASP A 145 -10.20 -13.98 -5.45
CA ASP A 145 -11.07 -14.50 -6.50
C ASP A 145 -10.28 -14.80 -7.77
N GLU A 146 -10.99 -15.27 -8.82
CA GLU A 146 -10.41 -15.38 -10.15
C GLU A 146 -9.98 -14.03 -10.69
N PHE A 147 -8.81 -14.01 -11.31
CA PHE A 147 -8.23 -12.78 -11.82
C PHE A 147 -7.50 -12.98 -13.16
N GLU A 148 -7.29 -11.87 -13.85
CA GLU A 148 -6.38 -11.78 -14.99
C GLU A 148 -5.46 -10.58 -14.80
N GLN A 149 -4.14 -10.81 -14.94
CA GLN A 149 -3.12 -9.76 -14.94
C GLN A 149 -2.26 -9.84 -16.19
N LEU A 150 -1.87 -8.68 -16.68
CA LEU A 150 -0.77 -8.52 -17.61
C LEU A 150 0.47 -8.07 -16.83
N VAL A 151 1.51 -8.90 -16.87
CA VAL A 151 2.77 -8.66 -16.14
C VAL A 151 3.88 -8.34 -17.12
N MET A 152 4.59 -7.23 -16.91
CA MET A 152 5.77 -6.85 -17.69
C MET A 152 7.01 -7.03 -16.81
N GLN A 153 8.01 -7.75 -17.33
CA GLN A 153 9.34 -7.85 -16.71
C GLN A 153 10.22 -6.76 -17.31
N ILE A 154 10.68 -5.85 -16.47
CA ILE A 154 11.38 -4.62 -16.88
C ILE A 154 12.78 -4.63 -16.26
N PRO A 155 13.86 -4.78 -17.04
CA PRO A 155 15.21 -4.68 -16.53
C PRO A 155 15.44 -3.36 -15.78
N ARG A 156 16.13 -3.42 -14.63
CA ARG A 156 16.36 -2.27 -13.75
C ARG A 156 16.86 -1.03 -14.49
N ALA A 157 17.75 -1.22 -15.48
CA ALA A 157 18.28 -0.11 -16.26
C ALA A 157 17.23 0.71 -17.02
N HIS A 158 16.10 0.11 -17.43
CA HIS A 158 15.02 0.82 -18.10
C HIS A 158 14.22 1.71 -17.15
N ILE A 159 14.04 1.26 -15.90
CA ILE A 159 13.38 2.04 -14.85
C ILE A 159 14.30 3.17 -14.36
N ALA A 160 15.59 2.88 -14.11
CA ALA A 160 16.55 3.86 -13.62
C ALA A 160 16.75 5.06 -14.55
N LYS A 161 16.56 4.87 -15.86
CA LYS A 161 16.61 5.97 -16.85
C LYS A 161 15.42 6.93 -16.77
N ARG A 162 14.31 6.52 -16.14
CA ARG A 162 13.02 7.22 -16.17
C ARG A 162 12.55 7.68 -14.79
N LEU A 163 12.90 6.95 -13.75
CA LEU A 163 12.48 7.22 -12.38
C LEU A 163 13.70 7.35 -11.47
N PHE A 164 13.88 8.54 -10.92
CA PHE A 164 15.00 8.83 -10.03
C PHE A 164 14.91 8.05 -8.70
N ASP A 165 13.69 7.80 -8.22
CA ASP A 165 13.43 7.16 -6.93
C ASP A 165 12.39 6.04 -7.07
N ALA A 166 12.70 5.06 -7.93
CA ALA A 166 11.82 3.91 -8.19
C ALA A 166 11.50 3.09 -6.92
N ASP A 167 12.40 3.11 -5.94
CA ASP A 167 12.27 2.36 -4.69
C ASP A 167 11.08 2.84 -3.85
N ASN A 168 10.77 4.12 -3.89
CA ASN A 168 9.60 4.69 -3.21
C ASN A 168 8.30 4.54 -3.99
N LEU A 169 8.36 4.05 -5.23
CA LEU A 169 7.21 3.84 -6.12
C LEU A 169 6.71 2.40 -6.13
N THR A 170 7.42 1.47 -5.52
CA THR A 170 6.98 0.07 -5.43
C THR A 170 5.76 -0.07 -4.54
N ALA A 171 4.82 -0.94 -4.95
CA ALA A 171 3.53 -1.15 -4.30
C ALA A 171 2.72 0.17 -4.12
N VAL A 172 2.87 1.09 -5.07
CA VAL A 172 2.01 2.27 -5.22
C VAL A 172 1.06 2.02 -6.37
N GLY A 173 -0.25 1.97 -6.08
CA GLY A 173 -1.28 1.78 -7.09
C GLY A 173 -1.45 3.04 -7.94
N VAL A 174 -1.43 2.87 -9.25
CA VAL A 174 -1.77 3.89 -10.24
C VAL A 174 -3.14 3.56 -10.80
N SER A 175 -4.10 4.48 -10.61
CA SER A 175 -5.45 4.27 -11.14
C SER A 175 -5.47 4.36 -12.67
N GLY A 176 -6.01 3.33 -13.31
CA GLY A 176 -6.24 3.29 -14.75
C GLY A 176 -7.56 3.92 -15.20
N GLN A 177 -8.27 4.63 -14.31
CA GLN A 177 -9.58 5.17 -14.63
C GLN A 177 -9.54 6.54 -15.29
N GLN A 178 -8.49 7.34 -15.03
CA GLN A 178 -8.37 8.71 -15.53
C GLN A 178 -6.91 9.18 -15.65
N GLY A 179 -6.71 10.32 -16.29
CA GLY A 179 -5.43 11.01 -16.38
C GLY A 179 -4.30 10.18 -16.99
N ALA A 180 -3.08 10.41 -16.52
CA ALA A 180 -1.87 9.74 -17.01
C ALA A 180 -1.92 8.20 -16.79
N GLY A 181 -2.55 7.76 -15.69
CA GLY A 181 -2.69 6.34 -15.41
C GLY A 181 -3.56 5.63 -16.44
N ARG A 182 -4.66 6.24 -16.90
CA ARG A 182 -5.49 5.69 -17.96
C ARG A 182 -4.76 5.57 -19.29
N LEU A 183 -4.01 6.62 -19.66
CA LEU A 183 -3.21 6.58 -20.88
C LEU A 183 -2.15 5.47 -20.82
N ALA A 184 -1.44 5.36 -19.71
CA ALA A 184 -0.45 4.31 -19.51
C ALA A 184 -1.08 2.91 -19.54
N SER A 185 -2.14 2.68 -18.77
CA SER A 185 -2.87 1.42 -18.72
C SER A 185 -3.38 0.98 -20.09
N THR A 186 -4.00 1.92 -20.84
CA THR A 186 -4.50 1.65 -22.18
C THR A 186 -3.35 1.29 -23.14
N LEU A 187 -2.25 2.04 -23.12
CA LEU A 187 -1.12 1.76 -23.99
C LEU A 187 -0.44 0.44 -23.64
N ILE A 188 -0.29 0.09 -22.35
CA ILE A 188 0.23 -1.21 -21.91
C ILE A 188 -0.63 -2.34 -22.48
N ALA A 189 -1.96 -2.27 -22.29
CA ALA A 189 -2.89 -3.31 -22.76
C ALA A 189 -2.90 -3.43 -24.29
N GLN A 190 -2.89 -2.30 -25.02
CA GLN A 190 -2.88 -2.29 -26.48
C GLN A 190 -1.56 -2.81 -27.04
N THR A 191 -0.41 -2.41 -26.50
CA THR A 191 0.90 -2.93 -26.92
C THR A 191 0.94 -4.45 -26.72
N ALA A 192 0.48 -4.95 -25.55
CA ALA A 192 0.42 -6.39 -25.29
C ALA A 192 -0.47 -7.15 -26.31
N SER A 193 -1.57 -6.56 -26.77
CA SER A 193 -2.45 -7.16 -27.77
C SER A 193 -1.82 -7.24 -29.17
N GLN A 194 -0.80 -6.42 -29.45
CA GLN A 194 -0.15 -6.30 -30.74
C GLN A 194 1.24 -6.96 -30.80
N LEU A 195 1.70 -7.63 -29.73
CA LEU A 195 3.02 -8.24 -29.64
C LEU A 195 3.34 -9.21 -30.80
N ALA A 196 2.33 -9.94 -31.28
CA ALA A 196 2.48 -10.91 -32.36
C ALA A 196 2.44 -10.29 -33.77
N VAL A 197 2.13 -9.00 -33.90
CA VAL A 197 1.89 -8.32 -35.19
C VAL A 197 2.94 -7.26 -35.47
N LEU A 198 3.45 -6.60 -34.44
CA LEU A 198 4.46 -5.55 -34.56
C LEU A 198 5.82 -6.15 -34.98
N ASP A 199 6.49 -5.49 -35.91
CA ASP A 199 7.91 -5.76 -36.16
C ASP A 199 8.78 -5.33 -34.98
N ALA A 200 10.01 -5.82 -34.92
CA ALA A 200 10.93 -5.61 -33.80
C ALA A 200 11.20 -4.13 -33.50
N GLN A 201 11.33 -3.30 -34.54
CA GLN A 201 11.61 -1.87 -34.39
C GLN A 201 10.36 -1.12 -33.84
N SER A 202 9.20 -1.39 -34.41
CA SER A 202 7.93 -0.81 -33.94
C SER A 202 7.61 -1.24 -32.52
N LEU A 203 7.90 -2.51 -32.17
CA LEU A 203 7.72 -3.02 -30.82
C LEU A 203 8.64 -2.32 -29.81
N GLU A 204 9.93 -2.15 -30.13
CA GLU A 204 10.87 -1.45 -29.24
C GLU A 204 10.44 0.00 -28.98
N GLN A 205 9.96 0.71 -30.03
CA GLN A 205 9.44 2.06 -29.89
C GLN A 205 8.18 2.10 -29.02
N ALA A 206 7.22 1.18 -29.26
CA ALA A 206 6.00 1.07 -28.45
C ALA A 206 6.35 0.78 -26.98
N GLN A 207 7.28 -0.13 -26.71
CA GLN A 207 7.76 -0.44 -25.36
C GLN A 207 8.39 0.78 -24.67
N SER A 208 9.18 1.59 -25.39
CA SER A 208 9.73 2.82 -24.84
C SER A 208 8.61 3.80 -24.46
N CYS A 209 7.62 4.01 -25.32
CA CYS A 209 6.48 4.88 -25.03
C CYS A 209 5.66 4.37 -23.82
N VAL A 210 5.44 3.05 -23.72
CA VAL A 210 4.78 2.42 -22.56
C VAL A 210 5.53 2.76 -21.28
N LEU A 211 6.85 2.56 -21.26
CA LEU A 211 7.67 2.82 -20.08
C LEU A 211 7.68 4.30 -19.70
N ASP A 212 7.72 5.21 -20.69
CA ASP A 212 7.71 6.66 -20.45
C ASP A 212 6.38 7.10 -19.83
N LEU A 213 5.24 6.62 -20.35
CA LEU A 213 3.93 6.92 -19.80
C LEU A 213 3.71 6.29 -18.42
N ALA A 214 4.13 5.02 -18.24
CA ALA A 214 4.02 4.34 -16.95
C ALA A 214 4.86 5.05 -15.87
N ALA A 215 6.09 5.45 -16.20
CA ALA A 215 6.95 6.20 -15.30
C ALA A 215 6.35 7.57 -14.92
N ASN A 216 5.79 8.29 -15.91
CA ASN A 216 5.13 9.57 -15.65
C ASN A 216 3.89 9.40 -14.75
N ALA A 217 3.06 8.38 -14.99
CA ALA A 217 1.90 8.10 -14.18
C ALA A 217 2.28 7.69 -12.74
N LEU A 218 3.35 6.88 -12.58
CA LEU A 218 3.90 6.52 -11.27
C LEU A 218 4.44 7.75 -10.53
N ALA A 219 5.20 8.63 -11.19
CA ALA A 219 5.69 9.86 -10.59
C ALA A 219 4.56 10.79 -10.15
N ALA A 220 3.53 10.94 -10.99
CA ALA A 220 2.34 11.76 -10.69
C ALA A 220 1.55 11.21 -9.49
N SER A 221 1.51 9.88 -9.29
CA SER A 221 0.79 9.25 -8.18
C SER A 221 1.39 9.54 -6.81
N ILE A 222 2.67 9.89 -6.71
CA ILE A 222 3.28 10.34 -5.45
C ILE A 222 2.70 11.69 -5.03
N GLY A 223 2.62 12.65 -5.96
CA GLY A 223 2.08 13.98 -5.69
C GLY A 223 0.63 13.89 -5.18
N GLN A 224 -0.22 13.17 -5.90
CA GLN A 224 -1.61 12.93 -5.49
C GLN A 224 -1.73 12.20 -4.15
N ARG A 225 -0.89 11.20 -3.90
CA ARG A 225 -0.89 10.47 -2.63
C ARG A 225 -0.42 11.34 -1.47
N SER A 226 0.55 12.20 -1.67
CA SER A 226 1.01 13.16 -0.66
C SER A 226 -0.10 14.14 -0.30
N GLU A 227 -0.85 14.65 -1.28
CA GLU A 227 -2.00 15.53 -1.05
C GLU A 227 -3.16 14.81 -0.36
N ILE A 228 -3.57 13.63 -0.84
CA ILE A 228 -4.65 12.82 -0.24
C ILE A 228 -4.29 12.36 1.18
N VAL A 229 -3.06 11.93 1.42
CA VAL A 229 -2.60 11.52 2.75
C VAL A 229 -2.54 12.72 3.69
N SER A 230 -2.09 13.89 3.21
CA SER A 230 -2.07 15.13 3.99
C SER A 230 -3.49 15.58 4.34
N GLU A 231 -4.41 15.59 3.39
CA GLU A 231 -5.81 15.95 3.59
C GLU A 231 -6.53 14.96 4.52
N SER A 232 -6.35 13.67 4.32
CA SER A 232 -6.89 12.61 5.19
C SER A 232 -6.33 12.68 6.60
N GLN A 233 -5.04 12.97 6.75
CA GLN A 233 -4.42 13.20 8.06
C GLN A 233 -4.98 14.44 8.74
N GLU A 234 -5.18 15.52 7.99
CA GLU A 234 -5.73 16.77 8.52
C GLU A 234 -7.18 16.60 8.98
N LEU A 235 -8.01 15.90 8.20
CA LEU A 235 -9.39 15.53 8.60
C LEU A 235 -9.39 14.66 9.86
N THR A 236 -8.47 13.70 9.93
CA THR A 236 -8.32 12.84 11.11
C THR A 236 -7.91 13.66 12.34
N VAL A 237 -6.95 14.57 12.19
CA VAL A 237 -6.54 15.48 13.27
C VAL A 237 -7.69 16.38 13.71
N ARG A 238 -8.44 16.97 12.79
CA ARG A 238 -9.62 17.80 13.11
C ARG A 238 -10.66 17.02 13.92
N ARG A 239 -10.97 15.78 13.51
CA ARG A 239 -11.89 14.90 14.23
C ARG A 239 -11.41 14.61 15.65
N ILE A 240 -10.10 14.32 15.81
CA ILE A 240 -9.50 14.05 17.12
C ILE A 240 -9.54 15.28 18.01
N LEU A 241 -9.22 16.46 17.48
CA LEU A 241 -9.26 17.72 18.22
C LEU A 241 -10.69 18.03 18.70
N HIS A 242 -11.68 17.83 17.86
CA HIS A 242 -13.08 17.99 18.21
C HIS A 242 -13.49 16.98 19.30
N TYR A 243 -13.12 15.71 19.15
CA TYR A 243 -13.35 14.69 20.18
C TYR A 243 -12.75 15.06 21.53
N ILE A 244 -11.52 15.61 21.53
CA ILE A 244 -10.84 16.08 22.75
C ILE A 244 -11.61 17.27 23.37
N ASP A 245 -11.94 18.28 22.58
CA ASP A 245 -12.59 19.50 23.04
C ASP A 245 -13.97 19.21 23.67
N ASP A 246 -14.74 18.28 23.11
CA ASP A 246 -16.04 17.85 23.65
C ASP A 246 -15.93 17.11 24.99
N ARG A 247 -14.75 16.57 25.31
CA ARG A 247 -14.52 15.69 26.48
C ARG A 247 -13.49 16.21 27.46
N LEU A 248 -13.09 17.48 27.35
CA LEU A 248 -12.09 18.10 28.22
C LEU A 248 -12.44 17.98 29.73
N GLY A 249 -13.72 18.01 30.05
CA GLY A 249 -14.21 17.85 31.44
C GLY A 249 -14.07 16.41 31.98
N ASN A 250 -13.81 15.43 31.14
CA ASN A 250 -13.65 14.04 31.59
C ASN A 250 -12.24 13.85 32.20
N PRO A 251 -12.10 13.60 33.52
CA PRO A 251 -10.78 13.40 34.15
C PRO A 251 -10.07 12.11 33.70
N ALA A 252 -10.79 11.19 33.05
CA ALA A 252 -10.25 9.95 32.47
C ALA A 252 -9.77 10.11 31.00
N LEU A 253 -9.84 11.32 30.42
CA LEU A 253 -9.39 11.57 29.06
C LEU A 253 -7.86 11.39 28.95
N THR A 254 -7.42 10.28 28.40
CA THR A 254 -6.02 9.89 28.19
C THR A 254 -5.71 9.72 26.71
N CYS A 255 -4.43 9.69 26.34
CA CYS A 255 -4.00 9.38 24.95
C CYS A 255 -4.54 8.03 24.47
N GLU A 256 -4.57 7.02 25.34
CA GLU A 256 -5.10 5.69 25.04
C GLU A 256 -6.61 5.77 24.71
N LEU A 257 -7.39 6.47 25.55
CA LEU A 257 -8.83 6.65 25.32
C LEU A 257 -9.07 7.39 23.99
N VAL A 258 -8.33 8.48 23.74
CA VAL A 258 -8.44 9.24 22.48
C VAL A 258 -8.14 8.36 21.28
N ALA A 259 -7.08 7.57 21.33
CA ALA A 259 -6.68 6.68 20.23
C ALA A 259 -7.76 5.61 19.98
N ARG A 260 -8.20 4.91 21.03
CA ARG A 260 -9.20 3.85 20.95
C ARG A 260 -10.53 4.35 20.36
N GLU A 261 -11.05 5.43 20.87
CA GLU A 261 -12.35 5.97 20.45
C GLU A 261 -12.33 6.57 19.04
N ASN A 262 -11.13 6.91 18.51
CA ASN A 262 -10.97 7.35 17.14
C ASN A 262 -10.51 6.23 16.18
N GLY A 263 -10.43 4.96 16.66
CA GLY A 263 -10.09 3.81 15.83
C GLY A 263 -8.65 3.81 15.31
N ILE A 264 -7.71 4.41 16.06
CA ILE A 264 -6.29 4.50 15.67
C ILE A 264 -5.39 3.98 16.81
N SER A 265 -4.14 3.62 16.46
CA SER A 265 -3.15 3.27 17.47
C SER A 265 -2.59 4.52 18.17
N GLU A 266 -2.17 4.40 19.44
CA GLU A 266 -1.48 5.49 20.14
C GLU A 266 -0.21 5.96 19.41
N ARG A 267 0.52 5.03 18.77
CA ARG A 267 1.71 5.36 17.98
C ARG A 267 1.35 6.30 16.83
N TYR A 268 0.24 6.01 16.13
CA TYR A 268 -0.24 6.84 15.05
C TYR A 268 -0.76 8.20 15.54
N LEU A 269 -1.50 8.21 16.66
CA LEU A 269 -1.94 9.42 17.33
C LEU A 269 -0.74 10.35 17.67
N ARG A 270 0.32 9.81 18.28
CA ARG A 270 1.53 10.57 18.57
C ARG A 270 2.19 11.13 17.32
N LYS A 271 2.27 10.33 16.24
CA LYS A 271 2.81 10.77 14.93
C LYS A 271 2.02 11.96 14.36
N LEU A 272 0.69 11.92 14.42
CA LEU A 272 -0.17 13.02 13.95
C LEU A 272 0.07 14.33 14.70
N PHE A 273 0.38 14.26 15.99
CA PHE A 273 0.63 15.44 16.83
C PHE A 273 2.09 15.95 16.80
N GLN A 274 3.07 15.17 16.31
CA GLN A 274 4.46 15.62 16.17
C GLN A 274 4.59 16.90 15.33
N ASN A 275 3.76 17.02 14.28
CA ASN A 275 3.76 18.20 13.41
C ASN A 275 3.04 19.42 14.01
N LYS A 276 2.42 19.30 15.20
CA LYS A 276 1.70 20.39 15.89
C LYS A 276 2.51 21.07 16.98
N GLY A 277 3.76 20.65 17.17
CA GLY A 277 4.66 21.23 18.19
C GLY A 277 4.38 20.81 19.63
N HIS A 278 3.30 20.08 19.90
CA HIS A 278 2.89 19.62 21.23
C HIS A 278 2.42 18.18 21.21
N GLY A 279 2.69 17.44 22.30
CA GLY A 279 2.12 16.10 22.49
C GLY A 279 0.61 16.16 22.81
N VAL A 280 -0.10 15.04 22.54
CA VAL A 280 -1.55 14.94 22.80
C VAL A 280 -1.92 15.25 24.25
N ALA A 281 -1.17 14.71 25.21
CA ALA A 281 -1.41 14.96 26.63
C ALA A 281 -1.22 16.45 26.99
N GLU A 282 -0.16 17.07 26.45
CA GLU A 282 0.10 18.49 26.61
C GLU A 282 -1.01 19.34 25.98
N TRP A 283 -1.49 18.96 24.81
CA TRP A 283 -2.63 19.61 24.16
C TRP A 283 -3.89 19.56 25.03
N ILE A 284 -4.27 18.40 25.57
CA ILE A 284 -5.42 18.26 26.49
C ILE A 284 -5.26 19.20 27.69
N TRP A 285 -4.06 19.24 28.30
CA TRP A 285 -3.75 20.11 29.41
C TRP A 285 -3.89 21.59 29.07
N MET A 286 -3.32 22.04 27.95
CA MET A 286 -3.44 23.42 27.50
C MET A 286 -4.89 23.83 27.29
N ARG A 287 -5.69 22.99 26.60
CA ARG A 287 -7.10 23.27 26.33
C ARG A 287 -7.93 23.34 27.62
N ARG A 288 -7.67 22.46 28.58
CA ARG A 288 -8.31 22.51 29.92
C ARG A 288 -8.02 23.83 30.64
N LEU A 289 -6.80 24.28 30.63
CA LEU A 289 -6.40 25.54 31.26
C LEU A 289 -7.04 26.75 30.56
N GLU A 290 -7.11 26.74 29.24
CA GLU A 290 -7.76 27.79 28.45
C GLU A 290 -9.25 27.88 28.77
N ARG A 291 -9.98 26.74 28.78
CA ARG A 291 -11.38 26.70 29.14
C ARG A 291 -11.64 27.13 30.59
N ALA A 292 -10.79 26.72 31.50
CA ALA A 292 -10.88 27.16 32.89
C ALA A 292 -10.70 28.69 33.00
N ARG A 293 -9.72 29.27 32.27
CA ARG A 293 -9.50 30.72 32.23
C ARG A 293 -10.71 31.45 31.64
N GLU A 294 -11.27 30.99 30.52
CA GLU A 294 -12.47 31.56 29.94
C GLU A 294 -13.62 31.62 30.94
N GLN A 295 -13.85 30.56 31.72
CA GLN A 295 -14.88 30.55 32.76
C GLN A 295 -14.53 31.46 33.96
N LEU A 296 -13.27 31.46 34.40
CA LEU A 296 -12.84 32.32 35.52
C LEU A 296 -13.01 33.79 35.19
N CYS A 297 -12.75 34.18 33.96
CA CYS A 297 -12.88 35.54 33.46
C CYS A 297 -14.28 35.95 33.03
N ASN A 298 -15.26 35.03 33.07
CA ASN A 298 -16.61 35.31 32.63
C ASN A 298 -17.52 35.65 33.84
N PRO A 299 -18.12 36.87 33.94
CA PRO A 299 -18.97 37.31 35.06
C PRO A 299 -20.13 36.36 35.35
N ARG A 300 -20.64 35.66 34.36
CA ARG A 300 -21.74 34.68 34.52
C ARG A 300 -21.38 33.54 35.46
N PHE A 301 -20.09 33.21 35.61
CA PHE A 301 -19.56 32.15 36.47
C PHE A 301 -18.96 32.68 37.79
N ALA A 302 -19.12 33.96 38.13
CA ALA A 302 -18.56 34.56 39.31
C ALA A 302 -19.02 33.85 40.62
N HIS A 303 -20.22 33.28 40.62
CA HIS A 303 -20.79 32.53 41.76
C HIS A 303 -20.11 31.17 41.97
N ARG A 304 -19.39 30.63 41.01
CA ARG A 304 -18.75 29.31 41.07
C ARG A 304 -17.38 29.41 41.73
N SER A 305 -16.99 28.44 42.56
CA SER A 305 -15.67 28.40 43.15
C SER A 305 -14.57 28.08 42.12
N ILE A 306 -13.36 28.57 42.38
CA ILE A 306 -12.19 28.21 41.51
C ILE A 306 -11.98 26.69 41.48
N THR A 307 -12.15 26.04 42.63
CA THR A 307 -12.09 24.58 42.80
C THR A 307 -13.12 23.87 41.96
N SER A 308 -14.36 24.33 41.93
CA SER A 308 -15.43 23.74 41.10
C SER A 308 -15.06 23.85 39.62
N ILE A 309 -14.63 25.01 39.16
CA ILE A 309 -14.21 25.19 37.76
C ILE A 309 -13.03 24.28 37.36
N ALA A 310 -12.06 24.10 38.27
CA ALA A 310 -10.95 23.19 38.03
C ALA A 310 -11.44 21.74 37.85
N TYR A 311 -12.33 21.27 38.70
CA TYR A 311 -12.90 19.92 38.58
C TYR A 311 -13.75 19.74 37.34
N ASP A 312 -14.55 20.74 36.94
CA ASP A 312 -15.36 20.68 35.72
C ASP A 312 -14.50 20.49 34.47
N TRP A 313 -13.30 21.03 34.48
CA TRP A 313 -12.35 20.86 33.38
C TRP A 313 -11.35 19.69 33.60
N GLY A 314 -11.73 18.70 34.43
CA GLY A 314 -11.05 17.43 34.56
C GLY A 314 -9.72 17.48 35.32
N PHE A 315 -9.45 18.53 36.11
CA PHE A 315 -8.34 18.55 37.04
C PHE A 315 -8.70 17.76 38.30
N LYS A 316 -7.81 16.89 38.75
CA LYS A 316 -8.01 16.07 39.96
C LYS A 316 -7.47 16.72 41.22
N ASP A 317 -6.57 17.73 41.08
CA ASP A 317 -5.87 18.43 42.18
C ASP A 317 -5.84 19.91 41.87
N THR A 318 -6.34 20.70 42.83
CA THR A 318 -6.41 22.17 42.74
C THR A 318 -5.06 22.85 42.92
N GLY A 319 -4.14 22.25 43.67
CA GLY A 319 -2.76 22.74 43.81
C GLY A 319 -2.00 22.58 42.50
N HIS A 320 -2.16 21.43 41.87
CA HIS A 320 -1.57 21.20 40.56
C HIS A 320 -2.17 22.14 39.49
N PHE A 321 -3.50 22.29 39.47
CA PHE A 321 -4.19 23.26 38.62
C PHE A 321 -3.61 24.68 38.77
N SER A 322 -3.52 25.18 40.02
CA SER A 322 -3.06 26.56 40.28
C SER A 322 -1.64 26.78 39.82
N ARG A 323 -0.73 25.83 40.04
CA ARG A 323 0.66 25.88 39.55
C ARG A 323 0.72 25.88 38.00
N ALA A 324 0.02 24.96 37.38
CA ALA A 324 -0.01 24.85 35.90
C ALA A 324 -0.63 26.12 35.27
N PHE A 325 -1.67 26.67 35.87
CA PHE A 325 -2.33 27.90 35.43
C PHE A 325 -1.39 29.08 35.49
N LYS A 326 -0.69 29.28 36.64
CA LYS A 326 0.29 30.36 36.78
C LYS A 326 1.45 30.21 35.81
N MET A 327 1.93 28.99 35.60
CA MET A 327 3.01 28.73 34.64
C MET A 327 2.59 29.06 33.20
N ARG A 328 1.33 28.79 32.84
CA ARG A 328 0.81 29.00 31.48
C ARG A 328 0.45 30.46 31.20
N PHE A 329 -0.13 31.19 32.17
CA PHE A 329 -0.70 32.51 31.96
C PHE A 329 0.04 33.65 32.70
N GLY A 330 1.03 33.33 33.54
CA GLY A 330 1.80 34.30 34.31
C GLY A 330 1.06 34.83 35.56
N GLU A 331 -0.23 34.52 35.72
CA GLU A 331 -1.11 34.96 36.81
C GLU A 331 -1.79 33.76 37.49
N THR A 332 -2.19 33.93 38.76
CA THR A 332 -2.94 32.89 39.48
C THR A 332 -4.42 32.86 39.03
N PRO A 333 -5.15 31.73 39.20
CA PRO A 333 -6.59 31.67 38.94
C PRO A 333 -7.41 32.74 39.69
N ARG A 334 -6.95 33.15 40.88
CA ARG A 334 -7.57 34.19 41.70
C ARG A 334 -7.35 35.58 41.11
N GLU A 335 -6.14 35.87 40.65
CA GLU A 335 -5.80 37.13 39.97
C GLU A 335 -6.56 37.29 38.66
N ALA A 336 -6.60 36.21 37.82
CA ALA A 336 -7.35 36.21 36.59
C ALA A 336 -8.85 36.52 36.80
N ARG A 337 -9.45 35.99 37.86
CA ARG A 337 -10.83 36.30 38.25
C ARG A 337 -11.01 37.75 38.70
N SER A 338 -10.08 38.25 39.53
CA SER A 338 -10.18 39.62 40.12
C SER A 338 -9.98 40.69 39.06
N GLY A 339 -9.19 40.45 38.03
CA GLY A 339 -8.96 41.40 36.93
C GLY A 339 -10.21 41.71 36.10
N VAL A 340 -11.25 40.90 36.18
CA VAL A 340 -12.55 41.13 35.53
C VAL A 340 -13.49 41.97 36.37
N ALA A 341 -13.36 41.95 37.70
CA ALA A 341 -14.17 42.76 38.63
C ALA A 341 -13.76 44.24 38.66
N GLN A 342 -12.63 44.59 38.05
CA GLN A 342 -12.09 45.95 38.00
C GLN A 342 -12.21 46.65 36.61
N ARG A 343 -12.80 45.99 35.63
CA ARG A 343 -13.16 46.56 34.33
C ARG A 343 -14.68 46.64 34.18
#